data_aa92044f96042bdd8972b1caf2493e3a
#
_entry.id   aa92044f96042bdd8972b1caf2493e3a
#
_cell.length_a   1.000
_cell.length_b   1.000
_cell.length_c   1.000
_cell.angle_alpha   90.00
_cell.angle_beta   90.00
_cell.angle_gamma   90.00
#
_symmetry.space_group_name_H-M   'P 1'
#
loop_
_entity.id
_entity.type
_entity.pdbx_description
1 polymer ?
#
loop_
_entity_poly.entity_id
_entity_poly.type
_entity_poly.pdbx_seq_one_letter_code
_entity_poly.pdbx_strand_id
1 'polypeptide(L)'
;MNGGARHRGRPRRGSLAAAPGGSVAQAMDAADTTVLVTLTGRDRPGVTSRLFTVLAAGHGLSVLDIEQVVIRGRLVLGVLLACGPDPDLTSIHRGVRAVAADLGMDVEITMGSAESPRRRGQLHVTVLGSPLLPAAIAAIAGRIAANGANIDRIDRLADRPVTCIELDVSGADPDELRTALTQESVTQGVDVAVQRGGLHRRAMRLIVMDVDSTLIAGEVIDLLAARAGCSEQVAKVTAATMRGEVDFAESLAERVALLAGLDATVLDQVRADLHLAPGARTLIRTLRRLGYRCGIVSGGFTQITDGLAAGLGLDYAAANTLEISGGKLTGRLAGPVVDRAGKAAALRRFAAQAGVPLSQTVAIGDGANDLDMIATAGLGIAFNAKQVVRDAADASVSVPYLDTVLYLLGLSRDEVEAADAVT
;
A
#
# COMPACT_ATOMS: atom_id res chain seq x y z
N MET A 1 -42.76 2.56 69.66
CA MET A 1 -41.60 3.25 70.17
C MET A 1 -40.63 3.43 69.02
N ASN A 2 -40.78 4.50 68.38
CA ASN A 2 -39.90 5.62 68.04
C ASN A 2 -38.39 5.25 67.84
N GLY A 3 -37.89 5.48 66.64
CA GLY A 3 -36.49 5.49 66.33
C GLY A 3 -36.26 6.05 64.90
N GLY A 4 -36.14 7.38 64.80
CA GLY A 4 -36.08 8.14 63.56
C GLY A 4 -34.75 7.94 62.82
N ALA A 5 -34.84 7.79 61.51
CA ALA A 5 -33.76 7.80 60.58
C ALA A 5 -33.49 9.21 60.02
N ARG A 6 -32.29 9.71 60.26
CA ARG A 6 -31.84 11.02 59.78
C ARG A 6 -31.41 10.92 58.29
N HIS A 7 -32.11 11.66 57.45
CA HIS A 7 -31.70 11.97 56.08
C HIS A 7 -30.39 12.80 56.08
N ARG A 8 -29.35 12.26 55.47
CA ARG A 8 -28.16 13.04 55.06
C ARG A 8 -28.36 13.51 53.65
N GLY A 9 -28.44 14.83 53.48
CA GLY A 9 -28.55 15.49 52.18
C GLY A 9 -27.32 15.27 51.30
N ARG A 10 -27.56 14.97 50.06
CA ARG A 10 -26.53 14.98 48.96
C ARG A 10 -26.30 16.44 48.57
N PRO A 11 -25.03 16.84 48.31
CA PRO A 11 -24.72 18.16 47.77
C PRO A 11 -25.22 18.28 46.32
N ARG A 12 -25.88 19.38 46.01
CA ARG A 12 -26.31 19.79 44.68
C ARG A 12 -25.05 19.95 43.79
N ARG A 13 -24.99 19.21 42.67
CA ARG A 13 -24.04 19.49 41.60
C ARG A 13 -24.39 20.84 40.97
N GLY A 14 -23.43 21.76 41.06
CA GLY A 14 -23.50 23.03 40.34
C GLY A 14 -23.59 22.78 38.84
N SER A 15 -24.55 23.43 38.22
CA SER A 15 -24.71 23.56 36.78
C SER A 15 -23.51 24.34 36.23
N LEU A 16 -22.57 23.67 35.55
CA LEU A 16 -21.65 24.32 34.69
C LEU A 16 -22.43 24.81 33.45
N ALA A 17 -22.60 26.11 33.35
CA ALA A 17 -23.11 26.74 32.16
C ALA A 17 -22.24 26.35 30.95
N ALA A 18 -22.87 25.69 29.97
CA ALA A 18 -22.25 25.42 28.68
C ALA A 18 -21.95 26.77 28.02
N ALA A 19 -20.69 27.00 27.75
CA ALA A 19 -20.24 28.07 26.85
C ALA A 19 -20.89 27.79 25.47
N PRO A 20 -21.32 28.83 24.73
CA PRO A 20 -21.89 28.63 23.42
C PRO A 20 -20.78 28.07 22.50
N GLY A 21 -20.87 26.79 22.15
CA GLY A 21 -20.09 26.15 21.12
C GLY A 21 -20.48 26.72 19.76
N GLY A 22 -19.92 27.85 19.40
CA GLY A 22 -19.93 28.33 18.03
C GLY A 22 -19.18 27.30 17.18
N SER A 23 -19.93 26.59 16.33
CA SER A 23 -19.40 25.68 15.35
C SER A 23 -18.36 26.44 14.50
N VAL A 24 -17.11 25.93 14.47
CA VAL A 24 -16.04 26.42 13.58
C VAL A 24 -16.47 26.36 12.10
N ALA A 25 -17.54 25.60 11.79
CA ALA A 25 -18.15 25.51 10.47
C ALA A 25 -19.00 26.74 10.09
N GLN A 26 -19.42 27.60 11.03
CA GLN A 26 -20.25 28.78 10.75
C GLN A 26 -19.45 30.08 10.49
N ALA A 27 -18.12 30.05 10.61
CA ALA A 27 -17.27 31.22 10.35
C ALA A 27 -16.77 31.30 8.88
N MET A 28 -17.22 30.44 7.98
CA MET A 28 -16.73 30.35 6.60
C MET A 28 -17.71 30.84 5.53
N ASP A 29 -18.71 31.64 5.87
CA ASP A 29 -19.77 32.07 4.94
C ASP A 29 -19.70 33.55 4.54
N ALA A 30 -18.57 34.22 4.76
CA ALA A 30 -18.27 35.52 4.12
C ALA A 30 -17.32 35.24 2.93
N ALA A 31 -17.60 35.81 1.77
CA ALA A 31 -16.77 35.68 0.56
C ALA A 31 -15.35 36.19 0.82
N ASP A 32 -14.53 35.36 1.43
CA ASP A 32 -13.20 35.71 1.86
C ASP A 32 -12.30 35.75 0.62
N THR A 33 -11.79 36.94 0.33
CA THR A 33 -10.71 37.11 -0.64
C THR A 33 -9.52 36.27 -0.19
N THR A 34 -9.00 35.45 -1.09
CA THR A 34 -7.77 34.68 -0.83
C THR A 34 -6.60 35.29 -1.58
N VAL A 35 -5.42 35.13 -1.01
CA VAL A 35 -4.14 35.47 -1.63
C VAL A 35 -3.25 34.23 -1.65
N LEU A 36 -2.85 33.83 -2.85
CA LEU A 36 -1.82 32.81 -3.04
C LEU A 36 -0.47 33.52 -3.26
N VAL A 37 0.49 33.25 -2.41
CA VAL A 37 1.88 33.68 -2.54
C VAL A 37 2.72 32.49 -2.95
N THR A 38 3.36 32.58 -4.11
CA THR A 38 4.28 31.53 -4.60
C THR A 38 5.70 32.09 -4.68
N LEU A 39 6.62 31.48 -3.93
CA LEU A 39 8.06 31.79 -3.97
C LEU A 39 8.81 30.67 -4.68
N THR A 40 9.67 31.02 -5.63
CA THR A 40 10.53 30.03 -6.32
C THR A 40 11.98 30.54 -6.36
N GLY A 41 12.93 29.61 -6.08
CA GLY A 41 14.33 30.00 -6.09
C GLY A 41 15.26 28.94 -5.52
N ARG A 42 16.48 29.34 -5.17
CA ARG A 42 17.43 28.44 -4.51
C ARG A 42 17.01 28.21 -3.06
N ASP A 43 16.97 26.93 -2.66
CA ASP A 43 16.68 26.58 -1.28
C ASP A 43 17.78 27.08 -0.33
N ARG A 44 17.36 27.70 0.76
CA ARG A 44 18.23 28.21 1.84
C ARG A 44 17.50 28.14 3.17
N PRO A 45 18.23 27.89 4.29
CA PRO A 45 17.63 28.02 5.62
C PRO A 45 17.05 29.41 5.84
N GLY A 46 15.85 29.50 6.42
CA GLY A 46 15.20 30.75 6.81
C GLY A 46 14.26 31.37 5.78
N VAL A 47 14.12 30.82 4.57
CA VAL A 47 13.19 31.34 3.56
C VAL A 47 11.77 31.42 4.12
N THR A 48 11.25 30.32 4.61
CA THR A 48 9.90 30.20 5.15
C THR A 48 9.71 31.14 6.35
N SER A 49 10.67 31.18 7.28
CA SER A 49 10.61 32.04 8.45
C SER A 49 10.53 33.55 8.05
N ARG A 50 11.34 33.99 7.10
CA ARG A 50 11.36 35.37 6.64
C ARG A 50 10.07 35.76 5.93
N LEU A 51 9.52 34.87 5.09
CA LEU A 51 8.22 35.10 4.47
C LEU A 51 7.13 35.29 5.52
N PHE A 52 7.05 34.36 6.48
CA PHE A 52 6.02 34.39 7.51
C PHE A 52 6.18 35.56 8.48
N THR A 53 7.39 36.07 8.71
CA THR A 53 7.61 37.29 9.48
C THR A 53 6.92 38.50 8.83
N VAL A 54 6.99 38.59 7.51
CA VAL A 54 6.31 39.67 6.76
C VAL A 54 4.80 39.46 6.73
N LEU A 55 4.35 38.22 6.50
CA LEU A 55 2.92 37.92 6.48
C LEU A 55 2.27 38.15 7.86
N ALA A 56 2.99 37.87 8.95
CA ALA A 56 2.52 38.12 10.31
C ALA A 56 2.35 39.63 10.66
N ALA A 57 3.05 40.53 9.97
CA ALA A 57 2.86 41.97 10.11
C ALA A 57 1.59 42.48 9.42
N GLY A 58 0.99 41.67 8.53
CA GLY A 58 -0.30 41.96 7.89
C GLY A 58 -1.47 41.61 8.83
N HIS A 59 -2.34 42.63 9.10
CA HIS A 59 -3.53 42.35 9.92
C HIS A 59 -4.59 41.59 9.13
N GLY A 60 -5.30 40.69 9.81
CA GLY A 60 -6.46 39.98 9.25
C GLY A 60 -6.11 38.85 8.25
N LEU A 61 -4.87 38.36 8.24
CA LEU A 61 -4.49 37.18 7.46
C LEU A 61 -4.58 35.91 8.28
N SER A 62 -5.11 34.86 7.67
CA SER A 62 -5.04 33.48 8.20
C SER A 62 -4.52 32.53 7.14
N VAL A 63 -3.69 31.56 7.56
CA VAL A 63 -3.15 30.55 6.65
C VAL A 63 -4.22 29.48 6.40
N LEU A 64 -4.58 29.29 5.13
CA LEU A 64 -5.50 28.23 4.70
C LEU A 64 -4.74 26.98 4.29
N ASP A 65 -3.62 27.17 3.59
CA ASP A 65 -2.80 26.06 3.10
C ASP A 65 -1.35 26.50 2.92
N ILE A 66 -0.44 25.54 3.01
CA ILE A 66 0.99 25.75 2.76
C ILE A 66 1.59 24.48 2.16
N GLU A 67 2.25 24.65 1.02
CA GLU A 67 3.00 23.57 0.37
C GLU A 67 4.43 24.03 0.05
N GLN A 68 5.39 23.16 0.38
CA GLN A 68 6.80 23.40 0.10
C GLN A 68 7.43 22.17 -0.53
N VAL A 69 8.08 22.37 -1.66
CA VAL A 69 8.81 21.30 -2.36
C VAL A 69 10.23 21.78 -2.66
N VAL A 70 11.21 20.92 -2.42
CA VAL A 70 12.61 21.15 -2.80
C VAL A 70 13.06 20.11 -3.79
N ILE A 71 13.39 20.55 -5.01
CA ILE A 71 13.87 19.68 -6.09
C ILE A 71 15.28 20.11 -6.49
N ARG A 72 16.28 19.26 -6.24
CA ARG A 72 17.71 19.55 -6.53
C ARG A 72 18.17 20.92 -6.07
N GLY A 73 17.78 21.32 -4.84
CA GLY A 73 18.16 22.60 -4.24
C GLY A 73 17.39 23.81 -4.77
N ARG A 74 16.33 23.61 -5.54
CA ARG A 74 15.34 24.64 -5.86
C ARG A 74 14.10 24.44 -5.02
N LEU A 75 13.72 25.49 -4.31
CA LEU A 75 12.51 25.59 -3.50
C LEU A 75 11.36 26.12 -4.35
N VAL A 76 10.20 25.53 -4.21
CA VAL A 76 8.88 26.09 -4.54
C VAL A 76 8.06 26.12 -3.26
N LEU A 77 7.63 27.28 -2.82
CA LEU A 77 6.82 27.48 -1.62
C LEU A 77 5.54 28.22 -2.00
N GLY A 78 4.40 27.55 -1.88
CA GLY A 78 3.06 28.10 -2.03
C GLY A 78 2.43 28.35 -0.65
N VAL A 79 1.87 29.52 -0.42
CA VAL A 79 1.13 29.86 0.80
C VAL A 79 -0.21 30.46 0.39
N LEU A 80 -1.31 29.79 0.73
CA LEU A 80 -2.67 30.27 0.53
C LEU A 80 -3.17 30.91 1.81
N LEU A 81 -3.60 32.17 1.70
CA LEU A 81 -4.05 32.99 2.83
C LEU A 81 -5.51 33.39 2.62
N ALA A 82 -6.33 33.33 3.65
CA ALA A 82 -7.58 34.07 3.71
C ALA A 82 -7.33 35.48 4.22
N CYS A 83 -7.99 36.45 3.59
CA CYS A 83 -7.96 37.85 3.98
C CYS A 83 -9.24 38.19 4.71
N GLY A 84 -9.12 38.81 5.89
CA GLY A 84 -10.27 39.36 6.61
C GLY A 84 -10.90 40.56 5.87
N PRO A 85 -11.88 41.23 6.47
CA PRO A 85 -12.73 42.19 5.77
C PRO A 85 -12.03 43.48 5.29
N ASP A 86 -10.84 43.79 5.78
CA ASP A 86 -10.10 45.00 5.35
C ASP A 86 -8.56 44.73 5.36
N PRO A 87 -8.06 43.91 4.41
CA PRO A 87 -6.65 43.54 4.38
C PRO A 87 -5.81 44.67 3.73
N ASP A 88 -4.69 45.03 4.35
CA ASP A 88 -3.69 45.90 3.70
C ASP A 88 -2.87 45.10 2.67
N LEU A 89 -3.50 44.75 1.56
CA LEU A 89 -2.88 44.01 0.47
C LEU A 89 -1.66 44.73 -0.12
N THR A 90 -1.65 46.07 -0.12
CA THR A 90 -0.52 46.87 -0.66
C THR A 90 0.74 46.69 0.17
N SER A 91 0.58 46.67 1.50
CA SER A 91 1.71 46.45 2.43
C SER A 91 2.20 45.01 2.34
N ILE A 92 1.28 44.04 2.26
CA ILE A 92 1.61 42.62 2.08
C ILE A 92 2.40 42.42 0.78
N HIS A 93 1.88 42.88 -0.36
CA HIS A 93 2.57 42.79 -1.66
C HIS A 93 3.97 43.39 -1.62
N ARG A 94 4.12 44.60 -1.04
CA ARG A 94 5.41 45.28 -0.92
C ARG A 94 6.38 44.48 -0.07
N GLY A 95 5.93 44.03 1.10
CA GLY A 95 6.76 43.27 2.05
C GLY A 95 7.21 41.91 1.49
N VAL A 96 6.30 41.15 0.87
CA VAL A 96 6.61 39.87 0.24
C VAL A 96 7.60 40.03 -0.92
N ARG A 97 7.41 41.02 -1.80
CA ARG A 97 8.36 41.32 -2.89
C ARG A 97 9.74 41.75 -2.37
N ALA A 98 9.79 42.53 -1.29
CA ALA A 98 11.06 42.92 -0.68
C ALA A 98 11.83 41.73 -0.13
N VAL A 99 11.14 40.78 0.57
CA VAL A 99 11.76 39.54 1.06
C VAL A 99 12.22 38.67 -0.08
N ALA A 100 11.41 38.53 -1.13
CA ALA A 100 11.79 37.72 -2.30
C ALA A 100 13.05 38.29 -2.97
N ALA A 101 13.11 39.61 -3.19
CA ALA A 101 14.27 40.26 -3.77
C ALA A 101 15.53 40.08 -2.90
N ASP A 102 15.42 40.24 -1.59
CA ASP A 102 16.55 40.09 -0.66
C ASP A 102 17.05 38.62 -0.58
N LEU A 103 16.14 37.65 -0.79
CA LEU A 103 16.49 36.25 -0.88
C LEU A 103 16.96 35.80 -2.30
N GLY A 104 16.86 36.68 -3.29
CA GLY A 104 17.15 36.37 -4.69
C GLY A 104 16.20 35.29 -5.24
N MET A 105 14.91 35.40 -4.90
CA MET A 105 13.85 34.47 -5.32
C MET A 105 12.82 35.22 -6.17
N ASP A 106 12.21 34.47 -7.07
CA ASP A 106 11.04 34.93 -7.83
C ASP A 106 9.80 34.81 -6.94
N VAL A 107 8.86 35.73 -7.09
CA VAL A 107 7.59 35.74 -6.38
C VAL A 107 6.42 36.04 -7.29
N GLU A 108 5.39 35.26 -7.18
CA GLU A 108 4.08 35.49 -7.77
C GLU A 108 3.04 35.62 -6.65
N ILE A 109 2.14 36.58 -6.80
CA ILE A 109 1.06 36.86 -5.85
C ILE A 109 -0.24 36.92 -6.64
N THR A 110 -1.14 35.98 -6.40
CA THR A 110 -2.41 35.88 -7.12
C THR A 110 -3.57 36.02 -6.12
N MET A 111 -4.54 36.84 -6.50
CA MET A 111 -5.78 37.00 -5.73
C MET A 111 -6.87 36.08 -6.29
N GLY A 112 -7.66 35.48 -5.42
CA GLY A 112 -8.78 34.60 -5.78
C GLY A 112 -9.92 34.70 -4.78
N SER A 113 -10.98 33.94 -5.06
CA SER A 113 -12.05 33.69 -4.08
C SER A 113 -11.79 32.35 -3.38
N ALA A 114 -12.34 32.17 -2.17
CA ALA A 114 -12.13 30.99 -1.33
C ALA A 114 -12.76 29.68 -1.90
N GLU A 115 -13.34 29.74 -3.07
CA GLU A 115 -13.88 28.56 -3.76
C GLU A 115 -12.79 27.72 -4.44
N SER A 116 -11.96 27.04 -3.63
CA SER A 116 -11.43 25.77 -4.09
C SER A 116 -12.46 24.72 -3.76
N PRO A 117 -13.15 24.13 -4.72
CA PRO A 117 -14.06 23.04 -4.45
C PRO A 117 -13.25 21.95 -3.76
N ARG A 118 -13.58 21.59 -2.52
CA ARG A 118 -13.11 20.37 -1.89
C ARG A 118 -13.57 19.23 -2.80
N ARG A 119 -12.70 18.79 -3.70
CA ARG A 119 -13.02 17.74 -4.65
C ARG A 119 -13.25 16.47 -3.86
N ARG A 120 -14.47 15.95 -3.94
CA ARG A 120 -14.84 14.67 -3.31
C ARG A 120 -14.19 13.53 -4.09
N GLY A 121 -13.80 12.47 -3.38
CA GLY A 121 -13.30 11.25 -4.00
C GLY A 121 -11.80 11.34 -4.34
N GLN A 122 -10.96 11.50 -3.34
CA GLN A 122 -9.51 11.35 -3.53
C GLN A 122 -9.18 9.89 -3.81
N LEU A 123 -8.39 9.69 -4.85
CA LEU A 123 -7.81 8.40 -5.24
C LEU A 123 -6.30 8.53 -5.21
N HIS A 124 -5.62 7.45 -4.85
CA HIS A 124 -4.19 7.31 -5.02
C HIS A 124 -3.93 6.43 -6.24
N VAL A 125 -3.23 6.96 -7.22
CA VAL A 125 -2.77 6.22 -8.39
C VAL A 125 -1.27 6.03 -8.26
N THR A 126 -0.85 4.81 -7.93
CA THR A 126 0.57 4.45 -7.83
C THR A 126 1.05 3.93 -9.18
N VAL A 127 2.14 4.46 -9.70
CA VAL A 127 2.75 4.07 -10.99
C VAL A 127 4.18 3.61 -10.74
N LEU A 128 4.49 2.37 -11.16
CA LEU A 128 5.83 1.78 -11.07
C LEU A 128 6.39 1.50 -12.46
N GLY A 129 7.66 1.80 -12.66
CA GLY A 129 8.35 1.49 -13.90
C GLY A 129 9.86 1.31 -13.69
N SER A 130 10.47 0.49 -14.52
CA SER A 130 11.94 0.26 -14.51
C SER A 130 12.51 0.18 -15.92
N PRO A 131 12.89 1.32 -16.54
CA PRO A 131 12.72 2.70 -16.07
C PRO A 131 11.28 3.23 -16.23
N LEU A 132 10.90 4.23 -15.44
CA LEU A 132 9.64 4.97 -15.65
C LEU A 132 9.89 6.09 -16.67
N LEU A 133 9.36 5.93 -17.87
CA LEU A 133 9.59 6.86 -18.98
C LEU A 133 8.58 8.02 -18.98
N PRO A 134 8.95 9.22 -19.48
CA PRO A 134 8.04 10.35 -19.61
C PRO A 134 6.79 10.03 -20.47
N ALA A 135 6.93 9.15 -21.48
CA ALA A 135 5.80 8.73 -22.33
C ALA A 135 4.73 8.00 -21.49
N ALA A 136 5.12 7.13 -20.55
CA ALA A 136 4.20 6.44 -19.67
C ALA A 136 3.46 7.41 -18.75
N ILE A 137 4.17 8.39 -18.19
CA ILE A 137 3.54 9.43 -17.36
C ILE A 137 2.54 10.25 -18.19
N ALA A 138 2.91 10.64 -19.41
CA ALA A 138 2.02 11.40 -20.29
C ALA A 138 0.73 10.60 -20.63
N ALA A 139 0.87 9.32 -20.92
CA ALA A 139 -0.26 8.44 -21.23
C ALA A 139 -1.18 8.26 -20.02
N ILE A 140 -0.63 7.96 -18.83
CA ILE A 140 -1.39 7.81 -17.58
C ILE A 140 -2.10 9.12 -17.23
N ALA A 141 -1.41 10.26 -17.26
CA ALA A 141 -2.02 11.58 -17.00
C ALA A 141 -3.11 11.92 -18.02
N GLY A 142 -2.90 11.58 -19.29
CA GLY A 142 -3.91 11.75 -20.34
C GLY A 142 -5.18 10.91 -20.10
N ARG A 143 -5.02 9.67 -19.61
CA ARG A 143 -6.16 8.83 -19.23
C ARG A 143 -6.92 9.36 -18.02
N ILE A 144 -6.19 9.86 -17.00
CA ILE A 144 -6.81 10.51 -15.83
C ILE A 144 -7.65 11.71 -16.30
N ALA A 145 -7.09 12.59 -17.13
CA ALA A 145 -7.80 13.74 -17.65
C ALA A 145 -9.01 13.36 -18.53
N ALA A 146 -8.89 12.34 -19.37
CA ALA A 146 -9.98 11.82 -20.22
C ALA A 146 -11.15 11.26 -19.40
N ASN A 147 -10.91 10.80 -18.16
CA ASN A 147 -11.95 10.40 -17.21
C ASN A 147 -12.50 11.57 -16.37
N GLY A 148 -12.23 12.82 -16.77
CA GLY A 148 -12.73 14.02 -16.09
C GLY A 148 -12.04 14.31 -14.74
N ALA A 149 -10.97 13.61 -14.44
CA ALA A 149 -10.24 13.74 -13.19
C ALA A 149 -9.07 14.72 -13.27
N ASN A 150 -8.62 15.19 -12.12
CA ASN A 150 -7.44 16.04 -11.98
C ASN A 150 -6.38 15.34 -11.13
N ILE A 151 -5.13 15.57 -11.45
CA ILE A 151 -3.99 15.23 -10.61
C ILE A 151 -3.74 16.42 -9.69
N ASP A 152 -3.96 16.23 -8.40
CA ASP A 152 -3.83 17.30 -7.40
C ASP A 152 -2.41 17.36 -6.82
N ARG A 153 -1.71 16.19 -6.76
CA ARG A 153 -0.35 16.07 -6.22
C ARG A 153 0.39 14.89 -6.85
N ILE A 154 1.71 15.00 -6.92
CA ILE A 154 2.60 13.91 -7.34
C ILE A 154 3.73 13.79 -6.34
N ASP A 155 3.86 12.63 -5.70
CA ASP A 155 4.94 12.30 -4.79
C ASP A 155 5.79 11.15 -5.34
N ARG A 156 7.10 11.21 -5.14
CA ARG A 156 7.99 10.11 -5.45
C ARG A 156 8.10 9.19 -4.23
N LEU A 157 7.70 7.93 -4.38
CA LEU A 157 7.85 6.92 -3.34
C LEU A 157 9.19 6.17 -3.43
N ALA A 158 9.74 6.00 -4.64
CA ALA A 158 11.05 5.37 -4.83
C ALA A 158 11.74 5.88 -6.10
N ASP A 159 13.08 5.82 -6.10
CA ASP A 159 13.91 6.14 -7.27
C ASP A 159 14.76 4.93 -7.72
N ARG A 160 14.89 3.89 -6.92
CA ARG A 160 15.62 2.64 -7.16
C ARG A 160 15.10 1.48 -6.30
N PRO A 161 15.22 0.21 -6.68
CA PRO A 161 15.65 -0.28 -8.01
C PRO A 161 14.63 0.00 -9.10
N VAL A 162 13.44 0.45 -8.72
CA VAL A 162 12.33 0.89 -9.58
C VAL A 162 12.01 2.34 -9.28
N THR A 163 11.54 3.09 -10.27
CA THR A 163 10.94 4.39 -10.02
C THR A 163 9.47 4.21 -9.70
N CYS A 164 9.04 4.71 -8.56
CA CYS A 164 7.66 4.68 -8.12
C CYS A 164 7.19 6.10 -7.81
N ILE A 165 6.07 6.49 -8.38
CA ILE A 165 5.38 7.74 -8.07
C ILE A 165 3.95 7.46 -7.65
N GLU A 166 3.43 8.34 -6.81
CA GLU A 166 2.03 8.37 -6.42
C GLU A 166 1.40 9.67 -6.88
N LEU A 167 0.23 9.55 -7.48
CA LEU A 167 -0.59 10.66 -7.94
C LEU A 167 -1.83 10.72 -7.04
N ASP A 168 -2.05 11.84 -6.37
CA ASP A 168 -3.32 12.14 -5.73
C ASP A 168 -4.27 12.65 -6.80
N VAL A 169 -5.38 11.97 -6.99
CA VAL A 169 -6.34 12.21 -8.08
C VAL A 169 -7.72 12.49 -7.51
N SER A 170 -8.40 13.48 -8.06
CA SER A 170 -9.79 13.81 -7.69
C SER A 170 -10.68 13.91 -8.91
N GLY A 171 -11.99 13.64 -8.71
CA GLY A 171 -13.02 13.86 -9.73
C GLY A 171 -13.37 12.66 -10.61
N ALA A 172 -12.73 11.49 -10.45
CA ALA A 172 -13.07 10.28 -11.20
C ALA A 172 -13.88 9.27 -10.38
N ASP A 173 -14.60 8.40 -11.06
CA ASP A 173 -15.09 7.14 -10.50
C ASP A 173 -13.91 6.16 -10.36
N PRO A 174 -13.73 5.52 -9.20
CA PRO A 174 -12.59 4.63 -8.94
C PRO A 174 -12.53 3.43 -9.87
N ASP A 175 -13.67 2.82 -10.20
CA ASP A 175 -13.71 1.57 -10.94
C ASP A 175 -13.54 1.82 -12.45
N GLU A 176 -14.10 2.92 -12.97
CA GLU A 176 -13.88 3.39 -14.34
C GLU A 176 -12.41 3.78 -14.54
N LEU A 177 -11.84 4.54 -13.62
CA LEU A 177 -10.43 4.95 -13.69
C LEU A 177 -9.50 3.74 -13.61
N ARG A 178 -9.77 2.77 -12.70
CA ARG A 178 -8.99 1.54 -12.62
C ARG A 178 -8.97 0.79 -13.93
N THR A 179 -10.14 0.59 -14.55
CA THR A 179 -10.26 -0.10 -15.83
C THR A 179 -9.46 0.60 -16.92
N ALA A 180 -9.60 1.92 -17.05
CA ALA A 180 -8.90 2.72 -18.04
C ALA A 180 -7.37 2.69 -17.87
N LEU A 181 -6.89 2.77 -16.62
CA LEU A 181 -5.47 2.78 -16.32
C LEU A 181 -4.82 1.39 -16.41
N THR A 182 -5.56 0.31 -16.11
CA THR A 182 -5.08 -1.06 -16.32
C THR A 182 -4.79 -1.33 -17.78
N GLN A 183 -5.65 -0.89 -18.70
CA GLN A 183 -5.41 -1.02 -20.15
C GLN A 183 -4.18 -0.22 -20.60
N GLU A 184 -4.04 1.00 -20.09
CA GLU A 184 -2.91 1.86 -20.45
C GLU A 184 -1.59 1.31 -19.89
N SER A 185 -1.59 0.76 -18.68
CA SER A 185 -0.40 0.20 -18.03
C SER A 185 0.25 -0.91 -18.87
N VAL A 186 -0.57 -1.80 -19.45
CA VAL A 186 -0.11 -2.86 -20.35
C VAL A 186 0.58 -2.28 -21.59
N THR A 187 -0.02 -1.23 -22.19
CA THR A 187 0.51 -0.57 -23.38
C THR A 187 1.85 0.10 -23.10
N GLN A 188 1.99 0.71 -21.94
CA GLN A 188 3.18 1.46 -21.54
C GLN A 188 4.26 0.60 -20.85
N GLY A 189 3.96 -0.66 -20.54
CA GLY A 189 4.88 -1.55 -19.81
C GLY A 189 5.21 -1.08 -18.39
N VAL A 190 4.23 -0.49 -17.69
CA VAL A 190 4.34 -0.04 -16.31
C VAL A 190 3.28 -0.72 -15.46
N ASP A 191 3.51 -0.80 -14.15
CA ASP A 191 2.49 -1.23 -13.21
C ASP A 191 1.72 -0.04 -12.68
N VAL A 192 0.40 -0.18 -12.56
CA VAL A 192 -0.48 0.85 -12.04
C VAL A 192 -1.44 0.26 -11.01
N ALA A 193 -1.62 0.96 -9.89
CA ALA A 193 -2.61 0.64 -8.88
C ALA A 193 -3.51 1.85 -8.63
N VAL A 194 -4.83 1.62 -8.55
CA VAL A 194 -5.81 2.66 -8.21
C VAL A 194 -6.48 2.29 -6.90
N GLN A 195 -6.28 3.10 -5.89
CA GLN A 195 -6.81 2.89 -4.54
C GLN A 195 -7.63 4.09 -4.08
N ARG A 196 -8.68 3.83 -3.31
CA ARG A 196 -9.45 4.90 -2.66
C ARG A 196 -8.61 5.57 -1.59
N GLY A 197 -8.59 6.90 -1.58
CA GLY A 197 -7.93 7.70 -0.57
C GLY A 197 -8.61 7.61 0.80
N GLY A 198 -7.95 8.21 1.80
CA GLY A 198 -8.45 8.27 3.16
C GLY A 198 -7.89 7.20 4.09
N LEU A 199 -8.63 6.90 5.17
CA LEU A 199 -8.12 6.03 6.24
C LEU A 199 -8.01 4.56 5.85
N HIS A 200 -8.70 4.10 4.81
CA HIS A 200 -8.72 2.70 4.39
C HIS A 200 -7.32 2.15 4.09
N ARG A 201 -6.51 2.89 3.35
CA ARG A 201 -5.13 2.48 3.01
C ARG A 201 -4.24 2.34 4.25
N ARG A 202 -4.41 3.22 5.23
CA ARG A 202 -3.68 3.20 6.51
C ARG A 202 -4.25 2.20 7.51
N ALA A 203 -5.41 1.62 7.22
CA ALA A 203 -6.09 0.67 8.08
C ALA A 203 -5.68 -0.79 7.85
N MET A 204 -4.84 -1.09 6.84
CA MET A 204 -4.36 -2.45 6.59
C MET A 204 -3.60 -2.99 7.80
N ARG A 205 -3.87 -4.26 8.18
CA ARG A 205 -3.35 -4.86 9.42
C ARG A 205 -2.88 -6.30 9.26
N LEU A 206 -3.31 -6.99 8.23
CA LEU A 206 -2.92 -8.37 7.94
C LEU A 206 -2.48 -8.47 6.49
N ILE A 207 -1.33 -9.08 6.26
CA ILE A 207 -0.87 -9.47 4.93
C ILE A 207 -0.73 -10.98 4.85
N VAL A 208 -1.25 -11.56 3.78
CA VAL A 208 -1.13 -13.00 3.48
C VAL A 208 -0.55 -13.16 2.09
N MET A 209 0.54 -13.92 2.00
CA MET A 209 1.29 -14.11 0.77
C MET A 209 1.24 -15.58 0.37
N ASP A 210 1.18 -15.83 -0.94
CA ASP A 210 1.57 -17.13 -1.48
C ASP A 210 3.05 -17.38 -1.24
N VAL A 211 3.48 -18.62 -1.36
CA VAL A 211 4.88 -19.01 -1.12
C VAL A 211 5.61 -19.22 -2.44
N ASP A 212 5.15 -20.20 -3.21
CA ASP A 212 5.81 -20.62 -4.44
C ASP A 212 5.73 -19.49 -5.50
N SER A 213 6.85 -19.13 -6.12
CA SER A 213 6.97 -18.03 -7.09
C SER A 213 6.55 -16.64 -6.58
N THR A 214 6.16 -16.48 -5.32
CA THR A 214 5.81 -15.22 -4.67
C THR A 214 6.78 -14.87 -3.53
N LEU A 215 6.75 -15.60 -2.40
CA LEU A 215 7.68 -15.38 -1.27
C LEU A 215 9.05 -15.97 -1.54
N ILE A 216 9.11 -17.08 -2.28
CA ILE A 216 10.34 -17.76 -2.71
C ILE A 216 10.48 -17.70 -4.24
N ALA A 217 11.71 -17.76 -4.71
CA ALA A 217 12.02 -17.88 -6.12
C ALA A 217 11.90 -19.37 -6.54
N GLY A 218 10.83 -19.70 -7.27
CA GLY A 218 10.57 -21.05 -7.78
C GLY A 218 9.56 -21.85 -6.96
N GLU A 219 9.47 -23.14 -7.27
CA GLU A 219 8.45 -24.07 -6.79
C GLU A 219 9.07 -25.15 -5.89
N VAL A 220 8.52 -25.35 -4.69
CA VAL A 220 8.99 -26.40 -3.76
C VAL A 220 8.89 -27.79 -4.36
N ILE A 221 7.79 -28.06 -5.09
CA ILE A 221 7.55 -29.38 -5.70
C ILE A 221 8.62 -29.73 -6.74
N ASP A 222 9.13 -28.74 -7.48
CA ASP A 222 10.18 -28.95 -8.49
C ASP A 222 11.52 -29.28 -7.83
N LEU A 223 11.85 -28.64 -6.71
CA LEU A 223 13.05 -28.97 -5.94
C LEU A 223 12.99 -30.40 -5.38
N LEU A 224 11.83 -30.83 -4.88
CA LEU A 224 11.61 -32.19 -4.42
C LEU A 224 11.70 -33.19 -5.58
N ALA A 225 11.10 -32.87 -6.73
CA ALA A 225 11.16 -33.72 -7.93
C ALA A 225 12.58 -33.90 -8.45
N ALA A 226 13.41 -32.85 -8.39
CA ALA A 226 14.82 -32.93 -8.75
C ALA A 226 15.59 -33.90 -7.85
N ARG A 227 15.30 -33.90 -6.54
CA ARG A 227 15.90 -34.83 -5.58
C ARG A 227 15.35 -36.27 -5.72
N ALA A 228 14.12 -36.43 -6.17
CA ALA A 228 13.50 -37.73 -6.47
C ALA A 228 13.88 -38.28 -7.86
N GLY A 229 14.52 -37.49 -8.72
CA GLY A 229 14.85 -37.86 -10.10
C GLY A 229 13.62 -37.94 -11.02
N CYS A 230 12.53 -37.26 -10.69
CA CYS A 230 11.26 -37.31 -11.43
C CYS A 230 10.81 -35.93 -11.99
N SER A 231 11.76 -35.02 -12.19
CA SER A 231 11.45 -33.63 -12.67
C SER A 231 10.64 -33.61 -13.97
N GLU A 232 10.97 -34.48 -14.95
CA GLU A 232 10.24 -34.51 -16.22
C GLU A 232 8.77 -34.96 -16.05
N GLN A 233 8.51 -35.94 -15.17
CA GLN A 233 7.16 -36.42 -14.89
C GLN A 233 6.32 -35.33 -14.20
N VAL A 234 6.90 -34.65 -13.18
CA VAL A 234 6.26 -33.55 -12.47
C VAL A 234 5.97 -32.41 -13.44
N ALA A 235 6.91 -32.04 -14.30
CA ALA A 235 6.72 -30.98 -15.30
C ALA A 235 5.57 -31.29 -16.29
N LYS A 236 5.42 -32.57 -16.70
CA LYS A 236 4.31 -32.97 -17.57
C LYS A 236 2.96 -32.82 -16.91
N VAL A 237 2.83 -33.24 -15.66
CA VAL A 237 1.59 -33.09 -14.88
C VAL A 237 1.26 -31.61 -14.66
N THR A 238 2.25 -30.80 -14.29
CA THR A 238 2.10 -29.35 -14.13
C THR A 238 1.62 -28.69 -15.44
N ALA A 239 2.20 -29.05 -16.57
CA ALA A 239 1.79 -28.53 -17.88
C ALA A 239 0.34 -28.92 -18.24
N ALA A 240 -0.12 -30.13 -17.92
CA ALA A 240 -1.50 -30.56 -18.13
C ALA A 240 -2.48 -29.76 -17.27
N THR A 241 -2.14 -29.50 -16.01
CA THR A 241 -2.93 -28.62 -15.12
C THR A 241 -3.03 -27.20 -15.67
N MET A 242 -1.91 -26.64 -16.17
CA MET A 242 -1.90 -25.31 -16.74
C MET A 242 -2.75 -25.17 -18.01
N ARG A 243 -3.00 -26.27 -18.73
CA ARG A 243 -3.93 -26.32 -19.86
C ARG A 243 -5.37 -26.58 -19.44
N GLY A 244 -5.64 -26.81 -18.15
CA GLY A 244 -6.97 -27.10 -17.64
C GLY A 244 -7.44 -28.55 -17.92
N GLU A 245 -6.52 -29.47 -18.23
CA GLU A 245 -6.81 -30.87 -18.54
C GLU A 245 -7.00 -31.72 -17.26
N VAL A 246 -6.40 -31.30 -16.16
CA VAL A 246 -6.43 -31.93 -14.85
C VAL A 246 -6.74 -30.88 -13.78
N ASP A 247 -7.57 -31.23 -12.82
CA ASP A 247 -7.87 -30.35 -11.69
C ASP A 247 -6.66 -30.23 -10.75
N PHE A 248 -6.64 -29.13 -9.94
CA PHE A 248 -5.50 -28.85 -9.07
C PHE A 248 -5.24 -29.93 -8.02
N ALA A 249 -6.29 -30.46 -7.37
CA ALA A 249 -6.13 -31.45 -6.30
C ALA A 249 -5.65 -32.78 -6.87
N GLU A 250 -6.18 -33.22 -8.02
CA GLU A 250 -5.75 -34.40 -8.74
C GLU A 250 -4.29 -34.26 -9.20
N SER A 251 -3.95 -33.18 -9.83
CA SER A 251 -2.58 -32.85 -10.24
C SER A 251 -1.59 -32.82 -9.08
N LEU A 252 -1.99 -32.26 -7.93
CA LEU A 252 -1.14 -32.25 -6.75
C LEU A 252 -0.92 -33.68 -6.23
N ALA A 253 -1.98 -34.48 -6.18
CA ALA A 253 -1.90 -35.89 -5.75
C ALA A 253 -0.98 -36.71 -6.66
N GLU A 254 -1.09 -36.53 -7.99
CA GLU A 254 -0.20 -37.21 -8.96
C GLU A 254 1.26 -36.80 -8.78
N ARG A 255 1.55 -35.52 -8.63
CA ARG A 255 2.91 -35.01 -8.41
C ARG A 255 3.49 -35.53 -7.09
N VAL A 256 2.70 -35.55 -6.01
CA VAL A 256 3.12 -36.08 -4.72
C VAL A 256 3.35 -37.59 -4.76
N ALA A 257 2.55 -38.35 -5.53
CA ALA A 257 2.74 -39.78 -5.70
C ALA A 257 4.11 -40.13 -6.31
N LEU A 258 4.64 -39.27 -7.19
CA LEU A 258 5.98 -39.40 -7.77
C LEU A 258 7.11 -39.27 -6.75
N LEU A 259 6.85 -38.71 -5.58
CA LEU A 259 7.82 -38.54 -4.48
C LEU A 259 7.85 -39.72 -3.52
N ALA A 260 7.04 -40.78 -3.76
CA ALA A 260 6.96 -41.93 -2.88
C ALA A 260 8.32 -42.62 -2.69
N GLY A 261 8.64 -42.97 -1.44
CA GLY A 261 9.90 -43.63 -1.10
C GLY A 261 11.12 -42.70 -0.87
N LEU A 262 10.96 -41.38 -1.17
CA LEU A 262 12.00 -40.40 -0.91
C LEU A 262 12.22 -40.27 0.61
N ASP A 263 13.48 -40.18 1.04
CA ASP A 263 13.82 -40.03 2.45
C ASP A 263 13.35 -38.64 2.95
N ALA A 264 12.70 -38.60 4.12
CA ALA A 264 12.15 -37.38 4.66
C ALA A 264 13.21 -36.29 4.97
N THR A 265 14.49 -36.67 5.13
CA THR A 265 15.59 -35.71 5.34
C THR A 265 15.80 -34.79 4.15
N VAL A 266 15.31 -35.16 2.97
CA VAL A 266 15.36 -34.28 1.79
C VAL A 266 14.59 -32.98 2.00
N LEU A 267 13.56 -32.97 2.85
CA LEU A 267 12.78 -31.77 3.17
C LEU A 267 13.64 -30.69 3.83
N ASP A 268 14.57 -31.10 4.72
CA ASP A 268 15.52 -30.19 5.35
C ASP A 268 16.53 -29.63 4.34
N GLN A 269 16.98 -30.47 3.40
CA GLN A 269 17.88 -30.03 2.33
C GLN A 269 17.20 -29.05 1.40
N VAL A 270 15.97 -29.34 0.95
CA VAL A 270 15.19 -28.43 0.11
C VAL A 270 14.95 -27.11 0.83
N ARG A 271 14.61 -27.15 2.13
CA ARG A 271 14.43 -25.92 2.93
C ARG A 271 15.70 -25.08 2.99
N ALA A 272 16.87 -25.69 3.08
CA ALA A 272 18.15 -25.00 3.08
C ALA A 272 18.50 -24.37 1.72
N ASP A 273 18.02 -24.96 0.63
CA ASP A 273 18.24 -24.50 -0.74
C ASP A 273 17.23 -23.42 -1.20
N LEU A 274 16.21 -23.11 -0.38
CA LEU A 274 15.20 -22.11 -0.74
C LEU A 274 15.79 -20.71 -0.78
N HIS A 275 15.48 -20.00 -1.83
CA HIS A 275 15.85 -18.60 -2.01
C HIS A 275 14.60 -17.72 -1.90
N LEU A 276 14.62 -16.78 -0.98
CA LEU A 276 13.55 -15.79 -0.87
C LEU A 276 13.53 -14.86 -2.10
N ALA A 277 12.35 -14.45 -2.49
CA ALA A 277 12.21 -13.39 -3.49
C ALA A 277 12.94 -12.12 -3.03
N PRO A 278 13.60 -11.39 -3.95
CA PRO A 278 14.23 -10.12 -3.63
C PRO A 278 13.25 -9.19 -2.89
N GLY A 279 13.71 -8.54 -1.81
CA GLY A 279 12.89 -7.65 -1.01
C GLY A 279 11.96 -8.33 0.02
N ALA A 280 11.78 -9.67 -0.01
CA ALA A 280 10.86 -10.36 0.90
C ALA A 280 11.15 -10.11 2.39
N ARG A 281 12.43 -10.17 2.80
CA ARG A 281 12.81 -9.86 4.20
C ARG A 281 12.52 -8.41 4.56
N THR A 282 12.79 -7.47 3.65
CA THR A 282 12.51 -6.04 3.85
C THR A 282 11.02 -5.80 4.01
N LEU A 283 10.19 -6.36 3.12
CA LEU A 283 8.73 -6.29 3.23
C LEU A 283 8.25 -6.76 4.61
N ILE A 284 8.57 -7.99 4.97
CA ILE A 284 8.07 -8.60 6.22
C ILE A 284 8.56 -7.82 7.44
N ARG A 285 9.84 -7.48 7.50
CA ARG A 285 10.42 -6.71 8.62
C ARG A 285 9.75 -5.35 8.78
N THR A 286 9.56 -4.61 7.68
CA THR A 286 8.93 -3.30 7.69
C THR A 286 7.47 -3.39 8.15
N LEU A 287 6.71 -4.32 7.60
CA LEU A 287 5.30 -4.51 7.98
C LEU A 287 5.15 -4.91 9.45
N ARG A 288 6.01 -5.79 9.97
CA ARG A 288 5.99 -6.17 11.38
C ARG A 288 6.32 -5.00 12.30
N ARG A 289 7.27 -4.13 11.93
CA ARG A 289 7.54 -2.88 12.66
C ARG A 289 6.33 -1.96 12.72
N LEU A 290 5.53 -1.94 11.66
CA LEU A 290 4.27 -1.19 11.60
C LEU A 290 3.10 -1.87 12.30
N GLY A 291 3.33 -3.05 12.92
CA GLY A 291 2.32 -3.79 13.67
C GLY A 291 1.38 -4.64 12.81
N TYR A 292 1.72 -4.89 11.55
CA TYR A 292 0.99 -5.84 10.74
C TYR A 292 1.17 -7.26 11.24
N ARG A 293 0.12 -8.07 11.14
CA ARG A 293 0.20 -9.53 11.15
C ARG A 293 0.58 -10.01 9.76
N CYS A 294 1.51 -10.98 9.73
CA CYS A 294 2.00 -11.53 8.47
C CYS A 294 1.74 -13.03 8.42
N GLY A 295 1.19 -13.50 7.32
CA GLY A 295 0.91 -14.92 7.10
C GLY A 295 1.32 -15.38 5.71
N ILE A 296 1.46 -16.70 5.57
CA ILE A 296 1.67 -17.38 4.29
C ILE A 296 0.66 -18.48 4.09
N VAL A 297 0.28 -18.69 2.82
CA VAL A 297 -0.56 -19.80 2.42
C VAL A 297 -0.01 -20.39 1.14
N SER A 298 0.12 -21.73 1.07
CA SER A 298 0.76 -22.38 -0.07
C SER A 298 0.01 -23.65 -0.50
N GLY A 299 -0.02 -23.90 -1.79
CA GLY A 299 -0.31 -25.22 -2.33
C GLY A 299 0.83 -26.23 -2.12
N GLY A 300 1.99 -25.80 -1.61
CA GLY A 300 3.10 -26.65 -1.19
C GLY A 300 2.89 -27.32 0.17
N PHE A 301 3.95 -27.46 0.99
CA PHE A 301 3.94 -28.39 2.11
C PHE A 301 4.31 -27.74 3.44
N THR A 302 3.58 -28.11 4.52
CA THR A 302 3.79 -27.64 5.91
C THR A 302 5.23 -27.87 6.38
N GLN A 303 5.84 -28.99 6.01
CA GLN A 303 7.23 -29.31 6.36
C GLN A 303 8.24 -28.26 5.87
N ILE A 304 7.86 -27.46 4.88
CA ILE A 304 8.65 -26.36 4.34
C ILE A 304 8.15 -25.02 4.89
N THR A 305 6.82 -24.77 4.81
CA THR A 305 6.25 -23.48 5.16
C THR A 305 6.37 -23.15 6.64
N ASP A 306 6.33 -24.15 7.54
CA ASP A 306 6.47 -23.93 8.98
C ASP A 306 7.89 -23.42 9.33
N GLY A 307 8.91 -23.98 8.66
CA GLY A 307 10.28 -23.51 8.80
C GLY A 307 10.49 -22.09 8.25
N LEU A 308 9.87 -21.75 7.12
CA LEU A 308 9.89 -20.40 6.56
C LEU A 308 9.19 -19.40 7.50
N ALA A 309 8.01 -19.77 8.00
CA ALA A 309 7.25 -18.94 8.92
C ALA A 309 8.03 -18.63 10.21
N ALA A 310 8.63 -19.65 10.81
CA ALA A 310 9.47 -19.49 11.99
C ALA A 310 10.70 -18.61 11.71
N GLY A 311 11.41 -18.86 10.59
CA GLY A 311 12.62 -18.13 10.22
C GLY A 311 12.38 -16.66 9.86
N LEU A 312 11.19 -16.31 9.38
CA LEU A 312 10.76 -14.94 9.05
C LEU A 312 9.93 -14.29 10.16
N GLY A 313 9.58 -15.05 11.21
CA GLY A 313 8.76 -14.59 12.30
C GLY A 313 7.33 -14.27 11.89
N LEU A 314 6.74 -15.05 10.99
CA LEU A 314 5.36 -14.88 10.54
C LEU A 314 4.37 -15.36 11.61
N ASP A 315 3.20 -14.74 11.64
CA ASP A 315 2.16 -15.04 12.62
C ASP A 315 1.32 -16.28 12.22
N TYR A 316 1.19 -16.53 10.91
CA TYR A 316 0.32 -17.58 10.37
C TYR A 316 0.98 -18.32 9.21
N ALA A 317 0.69 -19.63 9.13
CA ALA A 317 1.04 -20.45 7.98
C ALA A 317 -0.08 -21.47 7.70
N ALA A 318 -0.28 -21.78 6.42
CA ALA A 318 -1.16 -22.87 5.98
C ALA A 318 -0.64 -23.46 4.67
N ALA A 319 -0.57 -24.80 4.63
CA ALA A 319 -0.15 -25.54 3.44
C ALA A 319 -0.67 -26.98 3.52
N ASN A 320 -0.46 -27.76 2.47
CA ASN A 320 -0.72 -29.20 2.50
C ASN A 320 0.30 -29.90 3.38
N THR A 321 0.00 -31.11 3.84
CA THR A 321 0.91 -31.91 4.65
C THR A 321 1.28 -33.17 3.90
N LEU A 322 2.59 -33.42 3.70
CA LEU A 322 3.07 -34.68 3.15
C LEU A 322 2.94 -35.80 4.22
N GLU A 323 2.40 -36.95 3.83
CA GLU A 323 2.38 -38.11 4.72
C GLU A 323 3.75 -38.77 4.76
N ILE A 324 4.28 -38.98 5.96
CA ILE A 324 5.59 -39.59 6.22
C ILE A 324 5.36 -40.86 7.05
N SER A 325 5.93 -41.99 6.61
CA SER A 325 5.92 -43.26 7.34
C SER A 325 7.30 -43.90 7.27
N GLY A 326 7.79 -44.36 8.41
CA GLY A 326 9.13 -44.97 8.49
C GLY A 326 10.27 -44.12 8.00
N GLY A 327 10.16 -42.78 8.16
CA GLY A 327 11.18 -41.79 7.71
C GLY A 327 11.16 -41.54 6.20
N LYS A 328 10.16 -42.00 5.48
CA LYS A 328 10.00 -41.81 4.02
C LYS A 328 8.66 -41.18 3.68
N LEU A 329 8.67 -40.44 2.56
CA LEU A 329 7.42 -39.93 1.97
C LEU A 329 6.61 -41.11 1.44
N THR A 330 5.32 -41.12 1.75
CA THR A 330 4.42 -42.21 1.26
C THR A 330 3.91 -41.97 -0.15
N GLY A 331 4.10 -40.76 -0.68
CA GLY A 331 3.48 -40.33 -1.93
C GLY A 331 2.02 -39.89 -1.76
N ARG A 332 1.58 -39.61 -0.53
CA ARG A 332 0.24 -39.12 -0.21
C ARG A 332 0.26 -37.86 0.60
N LEU A 333 -0.88 -37.14 0.58
CA LEU A 333 -1.14 -36.00 1.45
C LEU A 333 -1.91 -36.44 2.69
N ALA A 334 -1.65 -35.81 3.81
CA ALA A 334 -2.41 -35.93 5.05
C ALA A 334 -3.34 -34.71 5.21
N GLY A 335 -4.63 -34.99 5.46
CA GLY A 335 -5.63 -33.91 5.67
C GLY A 335 -6.19 -33.31 4.39
N PRO A 336 -6.97 -32.22 4.52
CA PRO A 336 -7.59 -31.54 3.38
C PRO A 336 -6.57 -30.81 2.52
N VAL A 337 -6.84 -30.77 1.21
CA VAL A 337 -6.00 -30.04 0.25
C VAL A 337 -6.24 -28.54 0.36
N VAL A 338 -5.16 -27.77 0.39
CA VAL A 338 -5.17 -26.30 0.27
C VAL A 338 -5.12 -25.97 -1.21
N ASP A 339 -6.28 -25.91 -1.81
CA ASP A 339 -6.52 -25.47 -3.18
C ASP A 339 -6.84 -23.96 -3.25
N ARG A 340 -7.35 -23.50 -4.37
CA ARG A 340 -7.78 -22.13 -4.60
C ARG A 340 -8.80 -21.65 -3.55
N ALA A 341 -9.82 -22.43 -3.25
CA ALA A 341 -10.83 -22.12 -2.22
C ALA A 341 -10.21 -22.21 -0.81
N GLY A 342 -9.30 -23.15 -0.59
CA GLY A 342 -8.54 -23.35 0.63
C GLY A 342 -7.66 -22.13 0.96
N LYS A 343 -7.02 -21.50 -0.04
CA LYS A 343 -6.25 -20.26 0.15
C LYS A 343 -7.15 -19.11 0.65
N ALA A 344 -8.30 -18.89 0.04
CA ALA A 344 -9.26 -17.89 0.50
C ALA A 344 -9.82 -18.20 1.90
N ALA A 345 -10.06 -19.49 2.22
CA ALA A 345 -10.49 -19.92 3.54
C ALA A 345 -9.40 -19.66 4.60
N ALA A 346 -8.12 -19.87 4.25
CA ALA A 346 -6.99 -19.56 5.13
C ALA A 346 -6.89 -18.06 5.43
N LEU A 347 -7.03 -17.17 4.42
CA LEU A 347 -7.10 -15.72 4.62
C LEU A 347 -8.22 -15.33 5.60
N ARG A 348 -9.44 -15.86 5.40
CA ARG A 348 -10.57 -15.58 6.30
C ARG A 348 -10.30 -16.06 7.72
N ARG A 349 -9.71 -17.24 7.88
CA ARG A 349 -9.32 -17.81 9.19
C ARG A 349 -8.28 -16.93 9.87
N PHE A 350 -7.23 -16.51 9.17
CA PHE A 350 -6.17 -15.65 9.73
C PHE A 350 -6.72 -14.27 10.11
N ALA A 351 -7.59 -13.69 9.28
CA ALA A 351 -8.26 -12.43 9.59
C ALA A 351 -9.12 -12.53 10.86
N ALA A 352 -9.88 -13.62 11.01
CA ALA A 352 -10.68 -13.87 12.21
C ALA A 352 -9.80 -14.06 13.46
N GLN A 353 -8.71 -14.82 13.36
CA GLN A 353 -7.75 -15.02 14.45
C GLN A 353 -7.04 -13.72 14.87
N ALA A 354 -6.74 -12.87 13.90
CA ALA A 354 -6.13 -11.56 14.15
C ALA A 354 -7.14 -10.51 14.65
N GLY A 355 -8.45 -10.78 14.59
CA GLY A 355 -9.49 -9.78 14.85
C GLY A 355 -9.52 -8.66 13.81
N VAL A 356 -9.11 -8.93 12.57
CA VAL A 356 -8.98 -7.95 11.48
C VAL A 356 -10.11 -8.18 10.48
N PRO A 357 -10.90 -7.16 10.11
CA PRO A 357 -11.90 -7.30 9.05
C PRO A 357 -11.21 -7.53 7.69
N LEU A 358 -11.87 -8.25 6.78
CA LEU A 358 -11.31 -8.56 5.45
C LEU A 358 -10.94 -7.30 4.66
N SER A 359 -11.68 -6.22 4.82
CA SER A 359 -11.36 -4.91 4.20
C SER A 359 -10.02 -4.32 4.65
N GLN A 360 -9.38 -4.85 5.70
CA GLN A 360 -8.06 -4.44 6.20
C GLN A 360 -6.99 -5.50 5.95
N THR A 361 -7.23 -6.42 5.03
CA THR A 361 -6.28 -7.46 4.64
C THR A 361 -5.66 -7.19 3.28
N VAL A 362 -4.43 -7.63 3.12
CA VAL A 362 -3.70 -7.63 1.84
C VAL A 362 -3.43 -9.07 1.46
N ALA A 363 -3.69 -9.45 0.22
CA ALA A 363 -3.33 -10.75 -0.34
C ALA A 363 -2.37 -10.57 -1.50
N ILE A 364 -1.30 -11.39 -1.56
CA ILE A 364 -0.31 -11.37 -2.64
C ILE A 364 -0.19 -12.78 -3.21
N GLY A 365 -0.25 -12.89 -4.53
CA GLY A 365 -0.05 -14.15 -5.24
C GLY A 365 0.25 -13.94 -6.73
N ASP A 366 0.75 -15.00 -7.41
CA ASP A 366 1.14 -14.97 -8.81
C ASP A 366 0.27 -15.88 -9.69
N GLY A 367 -0.39 -16.88 -9.09
CA GLY A 367 -1.07 -17.96 -9.79
C GLY A 367 -2.60 -17.87 -9.83
N ALA A 368 -3.20 -18.62 -10.74
CA ALA A 368 -4.66 -18.74 -10.81
C ALA A 368 -5.28 -19.36 -9.54
N ASN A 369 -4.49 -20.11 -8.77
CA ASN A 369 -4.84 -20.66 -7.45
C ASN A 369 -4.94 -19.57 -6.35
N ASP A 370 -4.51 -18.33 -6.61
CA ASP A 370 -4.60 -17.20 -5.67
C ASP A 370 -5.81 -16.31 -5.91
N LEU A 371 -6.49 -16.47 -7.04
CA LEU A 371 -7.56 -15.57 -7.45
C LEU A 371 -8.64 -15.35 -6.40
N ASP A 372 -9.09 -16.43 -5.72
CA ASP A 372 -10.13 -16.31 -4.70
C ASP A 372 -9.61 -15.63 -3.42
N MET A 373 -8.33 -15.85 -3.09
CA MET A 373 -7.68 -15.17 -1.97
C MET A 373 -7.50 -13.68 -2.28
N ILE A 374 -7.01 -13.34 -3.48
CA ILE A 374 -6.85 -11.98 -3.98
C ILE A 374 -8.20 -11.25 -3.97
N ALA A 375 -9.25 -11.85 -4.53
CA ALA A 375 -10.58 -11.27 -4.57
C ALA A 375 -11.27 -11.15 -3.20
N THR A 376 -10.83 -11.93 -2.19
CA THR A 376 -11.38 -11.89 -0.84
C THR A 376 -10.76 -10.79 0.02
N ALA A 377 -9.54 -10.37 -0.29
CA ALA A 377 -8.80 -9.36 0.47
C ALA A 377 -9.36 -7.95 0.28
N GLY A 378 -9.02 -7.05 1.18
CA GLY A 378 -9.27 -5.61 1.03
C GLY A 378 -8.37 -4.94 0.00
N LEU A 379 -7.20 -5.55 -0.27
CA LEU A 379 -6.27 -5.19 -1.35
C LEU A 379 -5.64 -6.48 -1.89
N GLY A 380 -6.03 -6.86 -3.09
CA GLY A 380 -5.46 -7.99 -3.81
C GLY A 380 -4.34 -7.55 -4.74
N ILE A 381 -3.15 -8.17 -4.62
CA ILE A 381 -1.96 -7.81 -5.39
C ILE A 381 -1.50 -9.02 -6.21
N ALA A 382 -1.40 -8.84 -7.51
CA ALA A 382 -0.79 -9.79 -8.45
C ALA A 382 0.72 -9.50 -8.53
N PHE A 383 1.56 -10.44 -8.05
CA PHE A 383 3.02 -10.28 -8.04
C PHE A 383 3.66 -11.18 -9.11
N ASN A 384 4.35 -10.59 -10.09
CA ASN A 384 4.93 -11.30 -11.25
C ASN A 384 3.96 -12.29 -11.92
N ALA A 385 2.68 -11.96 -11.86
CA ALA A 385 1.59 -12.84 -12.18
C ALA A 385 1.27 -12.90 -13.68
N LYS A 386 0.61 -13.98 -14.08
CA LYS A 386 0.02 -14.11 -15.41
C LYS A 386 -1.10 -13.10 -15.62
N GLN A 387 -1.39 -12.75 -16.89
CA GLN A 387 -2.36 -11.73 -17.25
C GLN A 387 -3.73 -11.93 -16.57
N VAL A 388 -4.25 -13.16 -16.53
CA VAL A 388 -5.54 -13.47 -15.88
C VAL A 388 -5.59 -13.09 -14.39
N VAL A 389 -4.48 -13.18 -13.68
CA VAL A 389 -4.38 -12.78 -12.26
C VAL A 389 -4.24 -11.27 -12.14
N ARG A 390 -3.47 -10.66 -13.03
CA ARG A 390 -3.30 -9.19 -13.10
C ARG A 390 -4.63 -8.50 -13.37
N ASP A 391 -5.45 -9.04 -14.25
CA ASP A 391 -6.78 -8.48 -14.60
C ASP A 391 -7.79 -8.59 -13.45
N ALA A 392 -7.60 -9.55 -12.55
CA ALA A 392 -8.50 -9.80 -11.43
C ALA A 392 -8.06 -9.10 -10.12
N ALA A 393 -6.82 -8.62 -10.04
CA ALA A 393 -6.27 -8.00 -8.85
C ALA A 393 -6.56 -6.49 -8.80
N ASP A 394 -6.54 -5.91 -7.58
CA ASP A 394 -6.64 -4.46 -7.39
C ASP A 394 -5.38 -3.73 -7.84
N ALA A 395 -4.23 -4.40 -7.74
CA ALA A 395 -2.94 -3.88 -8.15
C ALA A 395 -2.05 -4.99 -8.72
N SER A 396 -1.11 -4.64 -9.59
CA SER A 396 -0.09 -5.56 -10.08
C SER A 396 1.31 -5.00 -9.85
N VAL A 397 2.26 -5.92 -9.66
CA VAL A 397 3.69 -5.67 -9.57
C VAL A 397 4.39 -6.65 -10.49
N SER A 398 5.01 -6.16 -11.55
CA SER A 398 5.70 -6.98 -12.58
C SER A 398 7.22 -6.95 -12.43
N VAL A 399 7.73 -6.29 -11.38
CA VAL A 399 9.16 -6.23 -11.06
C VAL A 399 9.51 -7.29 -10.00
N PRO A 400 10.73 -7.85 -10.01
CA PRO A 400 11.08 -9.00 -9.15
C PRO A 400 11.37 -8.63 -7.69
N TYR A 401 10.91 -7.48 -7.21
CA TYR A 401 11.18 -6.97 -5.87
C TYR A 401 9.90 -6.95 -5.04
N LEU A 402 9.76 -7.89 -4.10
CA LEU A 402 8.54 -8.04 -3.30
C LEU A 402 8.29 -6.86 -2.36
N ASP A 403 9.33 -6.16 -1.93
CA ASP A 403 9.21 -4.95 -1.11
C ASP A 403 8.59 -3.74 -1.83
N THR A 404 8.41 -3.80 -3.15
CA THR A 404 7.64 -2.78 -3.88
C THR A 404 6.17 -2.71 -3.45
N VAL A 405 5.65 -3.76 -2.84
CA VAL A 405 4.34 -3.76 -2.18
C VAL A 405 4.23 -2.67 -1.12
N LEU A 406 5.33 -2.28 -0.46
CA LEU A 406 5.35 -1.19 0.52
C LEU A 406 4.91 0.14 -0.10
N TYR A 407 5.26 0.38 -1.37
CA TYR A 407 4.85 1.60 -2.09
C TYR A 407 3.35 1.61 -2.35
N LEU A 408 2.75 0.45 -2.64
CA LEU A 408 1.28 0.34 -2.76
C LEU A 408 0.57 0.62 -1.43
N LEU A 409 1.25 0.43 -0.31
CA LEU A 409 0.75 0.77 1.02
C LEU A 409 1.07 2.23 1.43
N GLY A 410 1.69 3.01 0.53
CA GLY A 410 2.02 4.42 0.73
C GLY A 410 3.29 4.68 1.55
N LEU A 411 4.16 3.70 1.65
CA LEU A 411 5.45 3.83 2.32
C LEU A 411 6.51 4.17 1.29
N SER A 412 7.29 5.20 1.53
CA SER A 412 8.39 5.55 0.66
C SER A 412 9.64 4.71 0.96
N ARG A 413 10.53 4.61 -0.02
CA ARG A 413 11.82 3.96 0.15
C ARG A 413 12.66 4.65 1.22
N ASP A 414 12.64 5.97 1.25
CA ASP A 414 13.40 6.76 2.21
C ASP A 414 12.97 6.47 3.65
N GLU A 415 11.66 6.29 3.91
CA GLU A 415 11.13 5.87 5.21
C GLU A 415 11.61 4.46 5.60
N VAL A 416 11.62 3.53 4.66
CA VAL A 416 12.08 2.16 4.90
C VAL A 416 13.59 2.14 5.21
N GLU A 417 14.41 2.84 4.42
CA GLU A 417 15.86 2.93 4.64
C GLU A 417 16.20 3.65 5.94
N ALA A 418 15.50 4.73 6.28
CA ALA A 418 15.67 5.42 7.56
C ALA A 418 15.34 4.52 8.77
N ALA A 419 14.27 3.72 8.68
CA ALA A 419 13.92 2.76 9.71
C ALA A 419 14.96 1.64 9.85
N ASP A 420 15.62 1.22 8.78
CA ASP A 420 16.68 0.21 8.80
C ASP A 420 17.99 0.74 9.37
N ALA A 421 18.29 2.01 9.18
CA ALA A 421 19.51 2.64 9.69
C ALA A 421 19.53 2.79 11.23
N VAL A 422 18.39 2.74 11.89
CA VAL A 422 18.23 2.91 13.37
C VAL A 422 18.36 1.56 14.10
N THR A 423 18.45 0.44 13.39
CA THR A 423 18.52 -0.92 13.96
C THR A 423 19.91 -1.50 13.89
#